data_aec115f5bf5aeb188c05ab71c259a473
#
_entry.id   aec115f5bf5aeb188c05ab71c259a473
#
_cell.length_a   1.000
_cell.length_b   1.000
_cell.length_c   1.000
_cell.angle_alpha   90.00
_cell.angle_beta   90.00
_cell.angle_gamma   90.00
#
_symmetry.space_group_name_H-M   'P 1'
#
loop_
_entity.id
_entity.type
_entity.pdbx_description
1 polymer ?
#
loop_
_entity_poly.entity_id
_entity_poly.type
_entity_poly.pdbx_seq_one_letter_code
_entity_poly.pdbx_strand_id
1 'polypeptide(L)'
;MSGPLVAVTGATGFIGSVLLKSLLKGGWKVRALTRSPRVDDEFTQWIEGDLDNLNALRNLVKGVSAVVHCAGQVRGSSLEDFVHSNVEGTGNLVSASIQQDLPPRFLLISSLAARQPELSWYATSKRMAEQLVIDHSHIMPCTVFRPTAVYGPGDKEMSPLFRVTRLGILPMVGQPSMRFGLLHVNDLVAAILCWLSTRIPVHGVYELDDGKPGGYDSQSVAAIAQEVWKRRVYCIFLPALLVSLIANINLWSARLLNYSPMLTPGKVRELQHLDWVCDITPLTLALPNWQPRIGLRDALSQAI
;
A
#
# COMPACT_ATOMS: atom_id res chain seq x y z
N MET A 1 24.52 -16.93 -12.39
CA MET A 1 23.27 -17.64 -12.05
C MET A 1 22.14 -16.61 -12.10
N SER A 2 21.13 -16.84 -12.92
CA SER A 2 19.97 -15.94 -12.98
C SER A 2 19.23 -16.02 -11.65
N GLY A 3 18.96 -14.85 -11.03
CA GLY A 3 18.17 -14.77 -9.81
C GLY A 3 16.78 -15.42 -9.95
N PRO A 4 16.12 -15.75 -8.84
CA PRO A 4 14.78 -16.33 -8.88
C PRO A 4 13.79 -15.39 -9.57
N LEU A 5 12.84 -15.97 -10.32
CA LEU A 5 11.79 -15.23 -11.02
C LEU A 5 10.66 -14.87 -10.06
N VAL A 6 10.25 -13.59 -10.03
CA VAL A 6 9.17 -13.06 -9.19
C VAL A 6 8.07 -12.47 -10.06
N ALA A 7 6.81 -12.79 -9.76
CA ALA A 7 5.65 -12.13 -10.36
C ALA A 7 5.26 -10.89 -9.56
N VAL A 8 5.00 -9.78 -10.25
CA VAL A 8 4.57 -8.51 -9.62
C VAL A 8 3.32 -8.00 -10.32
N THR A 9 2.27 -7.74 -9.55
CA THR A 9 1.12 -6.98 -10.02
C THR A 9 1.19 -5.54 -9.50
N GLY A 10 0.57 -4.60 -10.20
CA GLY A 10 0.67 -3.18 -9.83
C GLY A 10 2.06 -2.57 -10.03
N ALA A 11 2.92 -3.19 -10.85
CA ALA A 11 4.30 -2.77 -11.12
C ALA A 11 4.42 -1.33 -11.67
N THR A 12 3.36 -0.79 -12.25
CA THR A 12 3.30 0.58 -12.77
C THR A 12 2.74 1.60 -11.77
N GLY A 13 2.25 1.14 -10.61
CA GLY A 13 1.76 1.97 -9.53
C GLY A 13 2.87 2.54 -8.64
N PHE A 14 2.49 3.32 -7.63
CA PHE A 14 3.43 3.98 -6.72
C PHE A 14 4.40 2.98 -6.06
N ILE A 15 3.88 2.05 -5.26
CA ILE A 15 4.71 1.05 -4.55
C ILE A 15 5.39 0.12 -5.56
N GLY A 16 4.64 -0.40 -6.54
CA GLY A 16 5.16 -1.39 -7.48
C GLY A 16 6.27 -0.87 -8.39
N SER A 17 6.26 0.41 -8.76
CA SER A 17 7.33 1.00 -9.58
C SER A 17 8.66 1.15 -8.81
N VAL A 18 8.59 1.45 -7.51
CA VAL A 18 9.78 1.49 -6.64
C VAL A 18 10.28 0.07 -6.40
N LEU A 19 9.36 -0.88 -6.16
CA LEU A 19 9.70 -2.30 -6.01
C LEU A 19 10.39 -2.85 -7.26
N LEU A 20 9.83 -2.60 -8.45
CA LEU A 20 10.40 -3.07 -9.71
C LEU A 20 11.84 -2.58 -9.87
N LYS A 21 12.09 -1.28 -9.69
CA LYS A 21 13.44 -0.70 -9.76
C LYS A 21 14.40 -1.37 -8.77
N SER A 22 13.93 -1.65 -7.57
CA SER A 22 14.76 -2.26 -6.52
C SER A 22 15.05 -3.73 -6.78
N LEU A 23 14.09 -4.48 -7.34
CA LEU A 23 14.26 -5.87 -7.77
C LEU A 23 15.32 -5.96 -8.88
N LEU A 24 15.21 -5.11 -9.91
CA LEU A 24 16.15 -5.08 -11.02
C LEU A 24 17.56 -4.72 -10.55
N LYS A 25 17.69 -3.72 -9.67
CA LYS A 25 18.98 -3.37 -9.05
C LYS A 25 19.57 -4.52 -8.24
N GLY A 26 18.74 -5.36 -7.64
CA GLY A 26 19.14 -6.57 -6.90
C GLY A 26 19.39 -7.80 -7.79
N GLY A 27 19.33 -7.68 -9.12
CA GLY A 27 19.56 -8.78 -10.06
C GLY A 27 18.43 -9.81 -10.14
N TRP A 28 17.22 -9.46 -9.67
CA TRP A 28 16.04 -10.32 -9.79
C TRP A 28 15.47 -10.30 -11.21
N LYS A 29 14.95 -11.45 -11.65
CA LYS A 29 14.09 -11.49 -12.82
C LYS A 29 12.65 -11.26 -12.42
N VAL A 30 11.94 -10.40 -13.16
CA VAL A 30 10.58 -9.99 -12.83
C VAL A 30 9.66 -10.30 -14.01
N ARG A 31 8.50 -10.86 -13.69
CA ARG A 31 7.37 -10.91 -14.61
C ARG A 31 6.29 -9.97 -14.05
N ALA A 32 5.96 -8.93 -14.81
CA ALA A 32 5.10 -7.84 -14.34
C ALA A 32 3.81 -7.75 -15.14
N LEU A 33 2.66 -7.69 -14.45
CA LEU A 33 1.36 -7.47 -15.08
C LEU A 33 1.19 -5.99 -15.47
N THR A 34 0.71 -5.73 -16.67
CA THR A 34 0.45 -4.39 -17.17
C THR A 34 -0.81 -4.33 -18.03
N ARG A 35 -1.61 -3.26 -17.89
CA ARG A 35 -2.78 -3.00 -18.74
C ARG A 35 -2.45 -2.35 -20.08
N SER A 36 -1.24 -1.86 -20.24
CA SER A 36 -0.76 -1.22 -21.45
C SER A 36 0.46 -1.92 -21.98
N PRO A 37 0.61 -2.08 -23.31
CA PRO A 37 1.78 -2.70 -23.90
C PRO A 37 3.09 -2.08 -23.41
N ARG A 38 4.07 -2.92 -23.10
CA ARG A 38 5.42 -2.53 -22.69
C ARG A 38 6.43 -3.45 -23.35
N VAL A 39 7.63 -2.93 -23.55
CA VAL A 39 8.73 -3.70 -24.15
C VAL A 39 9.45 -4.47 -23.04
N ASP A 40 9.65 -5.75 -23.26
CA ASP A 40 10.47 -6.61 -22.42
C ASP A 40 11.92 -6.17 -22.44
N ASP A 41 12.64 -6.38 -21.34
CA ASP A 41 14.09 -6.25 -21.26
C ASP A 41 14.73 -7.55 -20.71
N GLU A 42 16.03 -7.54 -20.50
CA GLU A 42 16.77 -8.75 -20.06
C GLU A 42 16.24 -9.31 -18.71
N PHE A 43 15.72 -8.45 -17.84
CA PHE A 43 15.31 -8.81 -16.48
C PHE A 43 13.80 -8.69 -16.26
N THR A 44 13.07 -8.02 -17.15
CA THR A 44 11.62 -7.78 -17.01
C THR A 44 10.86 -8.33 -18.19
N GLN A 45 9.98 -9.29 -17.93
CA GLN A 45 8.96 -9.75 -18.86
C GLN A 45 7.61 -9.10 -18.50
N TRP A 46 7.02 -8.39 -19.44
CA TRP A 46 5.72 -7.76 -19.26
C TRP A 46 4.61 -8.67 -19.77
N ILE A 47 3.63 -8.96 -18.93
CA ILE A 47 2.42 -9.69 -19.31
C ILE A 47 1.30 -8.67 -19.48
N GLU A 48 0.82 -8.51 -20.70
CA GLU A 48 -0.32 -7.63 -20.99
C GLU A 48 -1.63 -8.27 -20.52
N GLY A 49 -2.38 -7.53 -19.74
CA GLY A 49 -3.65 -7.94 -19.15
C GLY A 49 -3.91 -7.22 -17.83
N ASP A 50 -5.01 -7.57 -17.20
CA ASP A 50 -5.44 -7.10 -15.89
C ASP A 50 -5.76 -8.28 -14.97
N LEU A 51 -6.34 -7.99 -13.80
CA LEU A 51 -6.70 -9.01 -12.83
C LEU A 51 -7.96 -9.83 -13.22
N ASP A 52 -8.66 -9.45 -14.29
CA ASP A 52 -9.80 -10.19 -14.83
C ASP A 52 -9.36 -11.15 -15.95
N ASN A 53 -8.18 -10.94 -16.51
CA ASN A 53 -7.65 -11.78 -17.58
C ASN A 53 -6.95 -13.02 -17.01
N LEU A 54 -7.72 -14.10 -16.82
CA LEU A 54 -7.23 -15.36 -16.24
C LEU A 54 -6.06 -15.97 -17.00
N ASN A 55 -6.01 -15.81 -18.34
CA ASN A 55 -4.90 -16.32 -19.15
C ASN A 55 -3.61 -15.51 -18.89
N ALA A 56 -3.72 -14.19 -18.79
CA ALA A 56 -2.59 -13.33 -18.41
C ALA A 56 -2.08 -13.69 -17.01
N LEU A 57 -2.99 -13.94 -16.05
CA LEU A 57 -2.61 -14.34 -14.69
C LEU A 57 -1.91 -15.71 -14.65
N ARG A 58 -2.40 -16.71 -15.39
CA ARG A 58 -1.71 -18.01 -15.50
C ARG A 58 -0.29 -17.85 -16.08
N ASN A 59 -0.13 -17.03 -17.12
CA ASN A 59 1.18 -16.73 -17.69
C ASN A 59 2.07 -15.96 -16.72
N LEU A 60 1.49 -15.02 -15.96
CA LEU A 60 2.19 -14.21 -14.94
C LEU A 60 2.83 -15.11 -13.89
N VAL A 61 2.09 -16.08 -13.35
CA VAL A 61 2.53 -16.90 -12.21
C VAL A 61 3.25 -18.19 -12.60
N LYS A 62 3.34 -18.52 -13.89
CA LYS A 62 3.94 -19.77 -14.37
C LYS A 62 5.41 -19.88 -13.96
N GLY A 63 5.74 -20.84 -13.09
CA GLY A 63 7.10 -21.17 -12.68
C GLY A 63 7.82 -20.08 -11.89
N VAL A 64 7.09 -19.13 -11.30
CA VAL A 64 7.67 -18.10 -10.41
C VAL A 64 7.87 -18.66 -9.00
N SER A 65 8.88 -18.16 -8.30
CA SER A 65 9.15 -18.55 -6.90
C SER A 65 8.28 -17.78 -5.89
N ALA A 66 7.85 -16.58 -6.28
CA ALA A 66 7.02 -15.72 -5.43
C ALA A 66 6.11 -14.80 -6.27
N VAL A 67 4.98 -14.43 -5.69
CA VAL A 67 4.06 -13.40 -6.18
C VAL A 67 4.04 -12.26 -5.19
N VAL A 68 4.26 -11.02 -5.66
CA VAL A 68 4.06 -9.80 -4.89
C VAL A 68 2.87 -9.04 -5.49
N HIS A 69 1.76 -9.04 -4.75
CA HIS A 69 0.52 -8.43 -5.19
C HIS A 69 0.39 -7.00 -4.64
N CYS A 70 0.83 -6.02 -5.45
CA CYS A 70 0.72 -4.59 -5.15
C CYS A 70 -0.47 -3.92 -5.84
N ALA A 71 -1.12 -4.59 -6.79
CA ALA A 71 -2.29 -4.03 -7.45
C ALA A 71 -3.45 -3.89 -6.46
N GLY A 72 -4.18 -2.80 -6.58
CA GLY A 72 -5.37 -2.55 -5.77
C GLY A 72 -5.88 -1.15 -6.03
N GLN A 73 -7.18 -0.97 -5.86
CA GLN A 73 -7.87 0.29 -6.02
C GLN A 73 -7.98 0.99 -4.67
N VAL A 74 -7.60 2.28 -4.63
CA VAL A 74 -7.66 3.15 -3.43
C VAL A 74 -8.72 4.24 -3.56
N ARG A 75 -9.35 4.37 -4.73
CA ARG A 75 -10.38 5.35 -5.07
C ARG A 75 -11.58 4.64 -5.66
N GLY A 76 -12.79 5.03 -5.30
CA GLY A 76 -14.00 4.43 -5.83
C GLY A 76 -15.26 5.15 -5.35
N SER A 77 -16.36 4.94 -6.04
CA SER A 77 -17.67 5.57 -5.80
C SER A 77 -18.68 4.61 -5.16
N SER A 78 -18.35 3.32 -5.07
CA SER A 78 -19.19 2.27 -4.49
C SER A 78 -18.34 1.17 -3.84
N LEU A 79 -18.97 0.28 -3.06
CA LEU A 79 -18.30 -0.92 -2.52
C LEU A 79 -17.90 -1.87 -3.66
N GLU A 80 -18.75 -1.99 -4.67
CA GLU A 80 -18.56 -2.85 -5.83
C GLU A 80 -17.27 -2.52 -6.57
N ASP A 81 -16.95 -1.21 -6.75
CA ASP A 81 -15.70 -0.77 -7.38
C ASP A 81 -14.48 -1.35 -6.68
N PHE A 82 -14.50 -1.34 -5.33
CA PHE A 82 -13.41 -1.87 -4.53
C PHE A 82 -13.40 -3.40 -4.47
N VAL A 83 -14.59 -4.04 -4.38
CA VAL A 83 -14.70 -5.51 -4.36
C VAL A 83 -14.17 -6.09 -5.66
N HIS A 84 -14.60 -5.56 -6.80
CA HIS A 84 -14.13 -6.01 -8.11
C HIS A 84 -12.60 -5.99 -8.20
N SER A 85 -11.97 -4.84 -7.92
CA SER A 85 -10.51 -4.71 -8.07
C SER A 85 -9.71 -5.39 -6.95
N ASN A 86 -10.14 -5.26 -5.68
CA ASN A 86 -9.34 -5.67 -4.54
C ASN A 86 -9.63 -7.11 -4.09
N VAL A 87 -10.86 -7.61 -4.28
CA VAL A 87 -11.25 -8.94 -3.81
C VAL A 87 -11.27 -9.93 -4.96
N GLU A 88 -12.07 -9.67 -6.00
CA GLU A 88 -12.20 -10.59 -7.14
C GLU A 88 -10.86 -10.70 -7.90
N GLY A 89 -10.21 -9.54 -8.17
CA GLY A 89 -8.89 -9.53 -8.79
C GLY A 89 -7.82 -10.27 -7.96
N THR A 90 -7.83 -10.15 -6.62
CA THR A 90 -6.96 -10.94 -5.74
C THR A 90 -7.32 -12.42 -5.82
N GLY A 91 -8.62 -12.78 -5.82
CA GLY A 91 -9.11 -14.15 -5.94
C GLY A 91 -8.66 -14.82 -7.24
N ASN A 92 -8.75 -14.10 -8.35
CA ASN A 92 -8.28 -14.59 -9.65
C ASN A 92 -6.76 -14.89 -9.63
N LEU A 93 -5.96 -14.00 -9.02
CA LEU A 93 -4.51 -14.20 -8.91
C LEU A 93 -4.15 -15.35 -7.96
N VAL A 94 -4.84 -15.47 -6.82
CA VAL A 94 -4.69 -16.60 -5.90
C VAL A 94 -5.05 -17.90 -6.60
N SER A 95 -6.18 -17.95 -7.32
CA SER A 95 -6.62 -19.13 -8.08
C SER A 95 -5.59 -19.56 -9.14
N ALA A 96 -5.01 -18.60 -9.85
CA ALA A 96 -3.95 -18.89 -10.81
C ALA A 96 -2.66 -19.42 -10.13
N SER A 97 -2.36 -18.93 -8.91
CA SER A 97 -1.17 -19.31 -8.15
C SER A 97 -1.28 -20.71 -7.56
N ILE A 98 -2.42 -21.09 -6.97
CA ILE A 98 -2.61 -22.42 -6.37
C ILE A 98 -2.72 -23.54 -7.42
N GLN A 99 -3.04 -23.19 -8.67
CA GLN A 99 -3.10 -24.15 -9.79
C GLN A 99 -1.70 -24.49 -10.38
N GLN A 100 -0.62 -23.90 -9.87
CA GLN A 100 0.73 -24.26 -10.29
C GLN A 100 1.14 -25.59 -9.64
N ASP A 101 1.95 -26.42 -10.34
CA ASP A 101 2.50 -27.67 -9.80
C ASP A 101 3.27 -27.45 -8.48
N LEU A 102 3.95 -26.31 -8.39
CA LEU A 102 4.60 -25.80 -7.18
C LEU A 102 4.06 -24.39 -6.90
N PRO A 103 3.05 -24.24 -6.04
CA PRO A 103 2.49 -22.96 -5.72
C PRO A 103 3.54 -21.98 -5.17
N PRO A 104 3.65 -20.77 -5.73
CA PRO A 104 4.63 -19.78 -5.29
C PRO A 104 4.28 -19.23 -3.90
N ARG A 105 5.26 -18.66 -3.19
CA ARG A 105 4.96 -17.83 -2.02
C ARG A 105 4.16 -16.60 -2.44
N PHE A 106 3.17 -16.22 -1.65
CA PHE A 106 2.27 -15.11 -1.98
C PHE A 106 2.36 -14.00 -0.93
N LEU A 107 2.69 -12.78 -1.37
CA LEU A 107 2.66 -11.59 -0.54
C LEU A 107 1.58 -10.63 -1.04
N LEU A 108 0.59 -10.36 -0.20
CA LEU A 108 -0.42 -9.33 -0.43
C LEU A 108 0.00 -8.01 0.24
N ILE A 109 0.08 -6.94 -0.52
CA ILE A 109 0.18 -5.58 0.02
C ILE A 109 -1.24 -5.07 0.31
N SER A 110 -1.62 -5.19 1.57
CA SER A 110 -2.89 -4.72 2.11
C SER A 110 -2.78 -3.26 2.60
N SER A 111 -3.43 -2.93 3.68
CA SER A 111 -3.40 -1.62 4.35
C SER A 111 -3.73 -1.78 5.82
N LEU A 112 -3.19 -0.92 6.69
CA LEU A 112 -3.61 -0.87 8.08
C LEU A 112 -5.11 -0.58 8.23
N ALA A 113 -5.73 0.07 7.25
CA ALA A 113 -7.17 0.30 7.21
C ALA A 113 -8.00 -1.00 7.33
N ALA A 114 -7.48 -2.15 6.86
CA ALA A 114 -8.13 -3.44 7.00
C ALA A 114 -8.33 -3.90 8.46
N ARG A 115 -7.70 -3.23 9.43
CA ARG A 115 -7.92 -3.44 10.88
C ARG A 115 -9.31 -2.98 11.32
N GLN A 116 -9.85 -1.97 10.65
CA GLN A 116 -11.15 -1.33 10.92
C GLN A 116 -12.04 -1.33 9.65
N PRO A 117 -12.53 -2.52 9.22
CA PRO A 117 -13.20 -2.67 7.94
C PRO A 117 -14.51 -1.86 7.83
N GLU A 118 -15.15 -1.54 8.95
CA GLU A 118 -16.42 -0.81 9.01
C GLU A 118 -16.28 0.69 8.68
N LEU A 119 -15.06 1.22 8.68
CA LEU A 119 -14.85 2.65 8.45
C LEU A 119 -15.07 3.05 6.99
N SER A 120 -14.71 2.18 6.04
CA SER A 120 -14.83 2.52 4.61
C SER A 120 -14.93 1.29 3.72
N TRP A 121 -15.47 1.46 2.53
CA TRP A 121 -15.49 0.42 1.49
C TRP A 121 -14.09 -0.09 1.11
N TYR A 122 -13.11 0.83 1.10
CA TYR A 122 -11.71 0.46 0.90
C TYR A 122 -11.21 -0.48 2.00
N ALA A 123 -11.42 -0.12 3.27
CA ALA A 123 -11.02 -0.92 4.41
C ALA A 123 -11.70 -2.30 4.40
N THR A 124 -13.03 -2.33 4.13
CA THR A 124 -13.79 -3.57 3.93
C THR A 124 -13.17 -4.45 2.86
N SER A 125 -12.94 -3.90 1.66
CA SER A 125 -12.39 -4.66 0.53
C SER A 125 -10.99 -5.20 0.80
N LYS A 126 -10.13 -4.43 1.47
CA LYS A 126 -8.79 -4.91 1.87
C LYS A 126 -8.89 -6.07 2.87
N ARG A 127 -9.79 -5.97 3.86
CA ARG A 127 -10.03 -7.06 4.82
C ARG A 127 -10.56 -8.33 4.15
N MET A 128 -11.48 -8.19 3.19
CA MET A 128 -12.00 -9.34 2.42
C MET A 128 -10.90 -10.00 1.59
N ALA A 129 -10.04 -9.19 0.92
CA ALA A 129 -8.91 -9.71 0.16
C ALA A 129 -7.89 -10.45 1.04
N GLU A 130 -7.61 -9.94 2.25
CA GLU A 130 -6.75 -10.63 3.23
C GLU A 130 -7.32 -11.98 3.62
N GLN A 131 -8.61 -12.04 3.95
CA GLN A 131 -9.28 -13.28 4.35
C GLN A 131 -9.16 -14.33 3.23
N LEU A 132 -9.44 -13.90 1.98
CA LEU A 132 -9.31 -14.78 0.83
C LEU A 132 -7.90 -15.36 0.69
N VAL A 133 -6.85 -14.55 0.88
CA VAL A 133 -5.45 -15.03 0.82
C VAL A 133 -5.15 -15.99 1.97
N ILE A 134 -5.59 -15.66 3.18
CA ILE A 134 -5.35 -16.47 4.39
C ILE A 134 -6.04 -17.83 4.30
N ASP A 135 -7.24 -17.90 3.74
CA ASP A 135 -7.99 -19.15 3.57
C ASP A 135 -7.24 -20.17 2.70
N HIS A 136 -6.33 -19.72 1.84
CA HIS A 136 -5.50 -20.58 1.00
C HIS A 136 -4.09 -20.84 1.57
N SER A 137 -3.81 -20.41 2.79
CA SER A 137 -2.48 -20.57 3.43
C SER A 137 -2.06 -22.03 3.66
N HIS A 138 -3.00 -22.97 3.60
CA HIS A 138 -2.75 -24.42 3.69
C HIS A 138 -2.25 -25.02 2.36
N ILE A 139 -2.41 -24.30 1.22
CA ILE A 139 -1.97 -24.73 -0.12
C ILE A 139 -0.67 -24.03 -0.51
N MET A 140 -0.55 -22.74 -0.22
CA MET A 140 0.64 -21.95 -0.56
C MET A 140 1.05 -21.05 0.62
N PRO A 141 2.37 -20.75 0.77
CA PRO A 141 2.82 -19.84 1.81
C PRO A 141 2.28 -18.42 1.57
N CYS A 142 1.45 -17.91 2.48
CA CYS A 142 0.81 -16.61 2.38
C CYS A 142 1.30 -15.64 3.44
N THR A 143 1.58 -14.41 3.03
CA THR A 143 1.92 -13.30 3.90
C THR A 143 1.10 -12.06 3.51
N VAL A 144 0.65 -11.32 4.49
CA VAL A 144 -0.06 -10.05 4.31
C VAL A 144 0.71 -8.96 4.99
N PHE A 145 1.07 -7.91 4.26
CA PHE A 145 1.61 -6.68 4.83
C PHE A 145 0.50 -5.62 4.91
N ARG A 146 0.32 -5.04 6.09
CA ARG A 146 -0.58 -3.92 6.39
C ARG A 146 0.22 -2.64 6.63
N PRO A 147 0.74 -1.99 5.59
CA PRO A 147 1.42 -0.72 5.79
C PRO A 147 0.44 0.35 6.29
N THR A 148 0.95 1.27 7.09
CA THR A 148 0.30 2.55 7.41
C THR A 148 0.24 3.46 6.17
N ALA A 149 0.05 4.77 6.33
CA ALA A 149 0.11 5.70 5.21
C ALA A 149 1.50 5.70 4.57
N VAL A 150 1.60 5.09 3.37
CA VAL A 150 2.85 5.01 2.61
C VAL A 150 3.06 6.31 1.85
N TYR A 151 4.25 6.89 1.95
CA TYR A 151 4.61 8.14 1.31
C TYR A 151 6.02 8.11 0.71
N GLY A 152 6.35 9.07 -0.12
CA GLY A 152 7.67 9.21 -0.73
C GLY A 152 7.62 9.65 -2.19
N PRO A 153 8.76 9.63 -2.92
CA PRO A 153 8.82 10.06 -4.31
C PRO A 153 7.86 9.29 -5.22
N GLY A 154 7.01 10.03 -5.94
CA GLY A 154 5.99 9.45 -6.83
C GLY A 154 4.62 9.19 -6.19
N ASP A 155 4.48 9.44 -4.88
CA ASP A 155 3.20 9.41 -4.19
C ASP A 155 2.29 10.56 -4.66
N LYS A 156 1.03 10.24 -4.94
CA LYS A 156 0.01 11.20 -5.39
C LYS A 156 -1.01 11.55 -4.31
N GLU A 157 -1.06 10.76 -3.23
CA GLU A 157 -2.08 10.88 -2.20
C GLU A 157 -1.63 11.77 -1.04
N MET A 158 -0.41 11.57 -0.54
CA MET A 158 0.14 12.34 0.58
C MET A 158 0.91 13.58 0.12
N SER A 159 1.46 13.58 -1.10
CA SER A 159 2.20 14.74 -1.65
C SER A 159 1.45 16.07 -1.59
N PRO A 160 0.12 16.16 -1.86
CA PRO A 160 -0.60 17.42 -1.71
C PRO A 160 -0.59 17.95 -0.28
N LEU A 161 -0.70 17.07 0.72
CA LEU A 161 -0.62 17.43 2.14
C LEU A 161 0.75 18.04 2.46
N PHE A 162 1.84 17.37 2.06
CA PHE A 162 3.19 17.87 2.32
C PHE A 162 3.47 19.20 1.59
N ARG A 163 2.95 19.39 0.37
CA ARG A 163 3.08 20.67 -0.36
C ARG A 163 2.41 21.83 0.39
N VAL A 164 1.19 21.62 0.89
CA VAL A 164 0.48 22.63 1.68
C VAL A 164 1.20 22.87 3.01
N THR A 165 1.68 21.80 3.65
CA THR A 165 2.46 21.91 4.90
C THR A 165 3.74 22.71 4.70
N ARG A 166 4.41 22.56 3.57
CA ARG A 166 5.59 23.36 3.21
C ARG A 166 5.27 24.85 3.05
N LEU A 167 4.02 25.20 2.74
CA LEU A 167 3.56 26.60 2.70
C LEU A 167 3.21 27.14 4.13
N GLY A 168 3.32 26.31 5.18
CA GLY A 168 3.11 26.69 6.56
C GLY A 168 1.75 26.30 7.13
N ILE A 169 0.97 25.47 6.44
CA ILE A 169 -0.36 25.03 6.86
C ILE A 169 -0.43 23.51 6.83
N LEU A 170 -0.68 22.88 7.98
CA LEU A 170 -1.00 21.45 8.08
C LEU A 170 -2.50 21.28 8.30
N PRO A 171 -3.27 21.00 7.24
CA PRO A 171 -4.70 20.74 7.40
C PRO A 171 -4.92 19.35 7.99
N MET A 172 -5.71 19.27 9.03
CA MET A 172 -6.07 18.04 9.75
C MET A 172 -7.59 17.87 9.80
N VAL A 173 -8.02 16.61 9.75
CA VAL A 173 -9.43 16.25 9.97
C VAL A 173 -9.47 15.38 11.23
N GLY A 174 -10.33 15.73 12.20
CA GLY A 174 -10.43 14.97 13.44
C GLY A 174 -9.93 15.74 14.66
N GLN A 175 -9.28 15.07 15.59
CA GLN A 175 -8.90 15.62 16.90
C GLN A 175 -7.38 15.68 17.08
N PRO A 176 -6.85 16.62 17.89
CA PRO A 176 -5.43 16.72 18.20
C PRO A 176 -4.81 15.47 18.86
N SER A 177 -5.65 14.69 19.55
CA SER A 177 -5.23 13.44 20.23
C SER A 177 -5.02 12.24 19.30
N MET A 178 -5.36 12.37 18.02
CA MET A 178 -5.20 11.29 17.04
C MET A 178 -3.73 10.94 16.87
N ARG A 179 -3.49 9.62 16.77
CA ARG A 179 -2.17 9.03 16.51
C ARG A 179 -2.17 8.22 15.22
N PHE A 180 -1.10 8.33 14.45
CA PHE A 180 -0.96 7.59 13.20
C PHE A 180 0.49 7.23 12.90
N GLY A 181 0.66 6.11 12.23
CA GLY A 181 1.94 5.71 11.66
C GLY A 181 2.14 6.29 10.26
N LEU A 182 3.39 6.41 9.85
CA LEU A 182 3.82 6.73 8.50
C LEU A 182 4.87 5.70 8.07
N LEU A 183 4.95 5.40 6.78
CA LEU A 183 5.95 4.48 6.25
C LEU A 183 6.52 5.00 4.94
N HIS A 184 7.81 5.18 4.86
CA HIS A 184 8.44 5.56 3.61
C HIS A 184 8.43 4.39 2.62
N VAL A 185 8.13 4.66 1.34
CA VAL A 185 8.00 3.63 0.30
C VAL A 185 9.25 2.75 0.16
N ASN A 186 10.44 3.31 0.36
CA ASN A 186 11.68 2.54 0.31
C ASN A 186 11.80 1.53 1.47
N ASP A 187 11.28 1.85 2.66
CA ASP A 187 11.27 0.93 3.80
C ASP A 187 10.25 -0.20 3.60
N LEU A 188 9.09 0.10 3.01
CA LEU A 188 8.16 -0.93 2.58
C LEU A 188 8.79 -1.86 1.53
N VAL A 189 9.46 -1.30 0.54
CA VAL A 189 10.15 -2.10 -0.49
C VAL A 189 11.29 -2.91 0.11
N ALA A 190 12.04 -2.36 1.08
CA ALA A 190 13.06 -3.09 1.81
C ALA A 190 12.47 -4.30 2.57
N ALA A 191 11.27 -4.16 3.18
CA ALA A 191 10.56 -5.27 3.81
C ALA A 191 10.21 -6.36 2.78
N ILE A 192 9.70 -5.98 1.61
CA ILE A 192 9.36 -6.92 0.53
C ILE A 192 10.60 -7.66 0.04
N LEU A 193 11.72 -6.95 -0.18
CA LEU A 193 12.99 -7.58 -0.59
C LEU A 193 13.55 -8.51 0.48
N CYS A 194 13.46 -8.14 1.75
CA CYS A 194 13.84 -9.00 2.86
C CYS A 194 12.97 -10.25 2.89
N TRP A 195 11.64 -10.13 2.75
CA TRP A 195 10.72 -11.26 2.65
C TRP A 195 11.04 -12.17 1.46
N LEU A 196 11.35 -11.62 0.30
CA LEU A 196 11.76 -12.40 -0.88
C LEU A 196 13.06 -13.17 -0.65
N SER A 197 13.95 -12.65 0.18
CA SER A 197 15.27 -13.24 0.45
C SER A 197 15.26 -14.29 1.58
N THR A 198 14.14 -14.46 2.30
CA THR A 198 14.05 -15.47 3.35
C THR A 198 14.07 -16.89 2.76
N ARG A 199 14.83 -17.78 3.40
CA ARG A 199 14.86 -19.21 3.02
C ARG A 199 13.61 -19.95 3.50
N ILE A 200 13.13 -19.60 4.68
CA ILE A 200 11.92 -20.18 5.30
C ILE A 200 10.78 -19.20 4.99
N PRO A 201 9.67 -19.67 4.41
CA PRO A 201 8.52 -18.82 4.16
C PRO A 201 7.98 -18.19 5.46
N VAL A 202 7.72 -16.90 5.41
CA VAL A 202 7.06 -16.17 6.47
C VAL A 202 5.55 -16.23 6.24
N HIS A 203 4.79 -16.56 7.26
CA HIS A 203 3.34 -16.66 7.20
C HIS A 203 2.69 -15.70 8.17
N GLY A 204 1.54 -15.15 7.81
CA GLY A 204 0.74 -14.32 8.72
C GLY A 204 0.49 -12.91 8.21
N VAL A 205 -0.09 -12.10 9.10
CA VAL A 205 -0.45 -10.71 8.85
C VAL A 205 0.45 -9.83 9.70
N TYR A 206 1.11 -8.87 9.06
CA TYR A 206 2.09 -7.99 9.70
C TYR A 206 1.76 -6.54 9.41
N GLU A 207 1.74 -5.72 10.45
CA GLU A 207 1.59 -4.28 10.36
C GLU A 207 2.95 -3.60 10.22
N LEU A 208 3.02 -2.50 9.46
CA LEU A 208 4.27 -1.80 9.15
C LEU A 208 4.11 -0.29 9.25
N ASP A 209 5.00 0.35 10.01
CA ASP A 209 5.26 1.79 9.97
C ASP A 209 6.77 2.08 10.08
N ASP A 210 7.15 3.33 10.33
CA ASP A 210 8.56 3.73 10.47
C ASP A 210 9.16 3.45 11.87
N GLY A 211 8.44 2.75 12.73
CA GLY A 211 8.90 2.36 14.08
C GLY A 211 8.93 3.50 15.08
N LYS A 212 8.32 4.66 14.78
CA LYS A 212 8.25 5.77 15.74
C LYS A 212 7.39 5.39 16.94
N PRO A 213 7.95 5.36 18.17
CA PRO A 213 7.20 5.00 19.36
C PRO A 213 5.98 5.90 19.57
N GLY A 214 4.78 5.30 19.68
CA GLY A 214 3.52 6.01 19.81
C GLY A 214 3.05 6.78 18.56
N GLY A 215 3.71 6.54 17.42
CA GLY A 215 3.36 7.15 16.12
C GLY A 215 3.53 8.68 16.10
N TYR A 216 2.80 9.29 15.18
CA TYR A 216 2.74 10.75 14.98
C TYR A 216 1.39 11.32 15.44
N ASP A 217 1.42 12.59 15.82
CA ASP A 217 0.25 13.45 15.92
C ASP A 217 0.47 14.72 15.08
N SER A 218 -0.55 15.54 14.97
CA SER A 218 -0.47 16.79 14.20
C SER A 218 0.64 17.73 14.69
N GLN A 219 0.88 17.79 16.00
CA GLN A 219 1.89 18.67 16.59
C GLN A 219 3.29 18.18 16.27
N SER A 220 3.55 16.87 16.40
CA SER A 220 4.86 16.28 16.07
C SER A 220 5.20 16.41 14.58
N VAL A 221 4.21 16.24 13.69
CA VAL A 221 4.40 16.46 12.24
C VAL A 221 4.72 17.94 11.97
N ALA A 222 3.95 18.87 12.55
CA ALA A 222 4.20 20.30 12.39
C ALA A 222 5.58 20.70 12.93
N ALA A 223 5.99 20.19 14.09
CA ALA A 223 7.29 20.47 14.68
C ALA A 223 8.45 19.98 13.78
N ILE A 224 8.36 18.74 13.25
CA ILE A 224 9.34 18.19 12.32
C ILE A 224 9.40 19.05 11.05
N ALA A 225 8.25 19.39 10.48
CA ALA A 225 8.16 20.21 9.27
C ALA A 225 8.75 21.62 9.50
N GLN A 226 8.49 22.25 10.65
CA GLN A 226 9.07 23.56 11.03
C GLN A 226 10.59 23.47 11.12
N GLU A 227 11.11 22.41 11.72
CA GLU A 227 12.54 22.22 11.88
C GLU A 227 13.24 22.02 10.53
N VAL A 228 12.66 21.17 9.65
CA VAL A 228 13.25 20.88 8.34
C VAL A 228 13.17 22.08 7.40
N TRP A 229 12.02 22.71 7.32
CA TRP A 229 11.82 23.81 6.34
C TRP A 229 12.10 25.21 6.88
N LYS A 230 12.54 25.30 8.18
CA LYS A 230 12.86 26.58 8.84
C LYS A 230 11.73 27.60 8.76
N ARG A 231 10.48 27.14 8.78
CA ARG A 231 9.28 27.94 8.62
C ARG A 231 8.22 27.51 9.63
N ARG A 232 7.46 28.46 10.19
CA ARG A 232 6.32 28.15 11.07
C ARG A 232 5.26 27.35 10.30
N VAL A 233 4.76 26.29 10.94
CA VAL A 233 3.68 25.44 10.42
C VAL A 233 2.55 25.42 11.45
N TYR A 234 1.37 25.82 11.00
CA TYR A 234 0.16 25.89 11.82
C TYR A 234 -0.75 24.70 11.51
N CYS A 235 -1.14 23.96 12.54
CA CYS A 235 -2.15 22.91 12.41
C CYS A 235 -3.54 23.57 12.32
N ILE A 236 -4.24 23.34 11.23
CA ILE A 236 -5.61 23.83 11.02
C ILE A 236 -6.55 22.64 11.03
N PHE A 237 -7.37 22.53 12.07
CA PHE A 237 -8.37 21.48 12.17
C PHE A 237 -9.63 21.88 11.42
N LEU A 238 -9.93 21.12 10.36
CA LEU A 238 -11.13 21.33 9.56
C LEU A 238 -12.35 20.74 10.30
N PRO A 239 -13.47 21.49 10.38
CA PRO A 239 -14.68 20.97 11.00
C PRO A 239 -15.16 19.70 10.30
N ALA A 240 -15.33 18.63 11.08
CA ALA A 240 -15.70 17.30 10.57
C ALA A 240 -16.99 17.32 9.73
N LEU A 241 -17.98 18.09 10.15
CA LEU A 241 -19.24 18.25 9.41
C LEU A 241 -19.04 18.86 8.03
N LEU A 242 -18.16 19.87 7.91
CA LEU A 242 -17.86 20.51 6.63
C LEU A 242 -17.14 19.52 5.69
N VAL A 243 -16.14 18.80 6.19
CA VAL A 243 -15.41 17.81 5.39
C VAL A 243 -16.34 16.67 4.96
N SER A 244 -17.24 16.22 5.85
CA SER A 244 -18.25 15.21 5.54
C SER A 244 -19.23 15.67 4.47
N LEU A 245 -19.67 16.94 4.53
CA LEU A 245 -20.54 17.53 3.52
C LEU A 245 -19.85 17.56 2.14
N ILE A 246 -18.60 18.04 2.10
CA ILE A 246 -17.78 18.06 0.88
C ILE A 246 -17.60 16.64 0.33
N ALA A 247 -17.33 15.65 1.20
CA ALA A 247 -17.17 14.26 0.81
C ALA A 247 -18.45 13.66 0.20
N ASN A 248 -19.63 14.00 0.75
CA ASN A 248 -20.90 13.56 0.20
C ASN A 248 -21.18 14.20 -1.16
N ILE A 249 -20.95 15.51 -1.31
CA ILE A 249 -21.10 16.22 -2.60
C ILE A 249 -20.14 15.61 -3.63
N ASN A 250 -18.87 15.39 -3.24
CA ASN A 250 -17.87 14.76 -4.12
C ASN A 250 -18.29 13.35 -4.56
N LEU A 251 -18.80 12.54 -3.65
CA LEU A 251 -19.29 11.19 -3.96
C LEU A 251 -20.51 11.22 -4.91
N TRP A 252 -21.46 12.13 -4.66
CA TRP A 252 -22.61 12.32 -5.54
C TRP A 252 -22.17 12.76 -6.96
N SER A 253 -21.29 13.76 -7.04
CA SER A 253 -20.71 14.24 -8.29
C SER A 253 -19.95 13.14 -9.03
N ALA A 254 -19.19 12.32 -8.29
CA ALA A 254 -18.44 11.21 -8.85
C ALA A 254 -19.35 10.17 -9.54
N ARG A 255 -20.48 9.86 -8.91
CA ARG A 255 -21.48 8.94 -9.50
C ARG A 255 -22.14 9.51 -10.75
N LEU A 256 -22.39 10.84 -10.76
CA LEU A 256 -22.97 11.51 -11.90
C LEU A 256 -22.00 11.66 -13.08
N LEU A 257 -20.73 11.98 -12.78
CA LEU A 257 -19.68 12.27 -13.76
C LEU A 257 -18.77 11.08 -14.05
N ASN A 258 -19.05 9.91 -13.43
CA ASN A 258 -18.33 8.66 -13.62
C ASN A 258 -16.80 8.77 -13.40
N TYR A 259 -16.39 9.35 -12.27
CA TYR A 259 -14.97 9.34 -11.84
C TYR A 259 -14.80 8.69 -10.47
N SER A 260 -13.57 8.27 -10.14
CA SER A 260 -13.25 7.60 -8.88
C SER A 260 -12.73 8.62 -7.83
N PRO A 261 -13.58 9.03 -6.85
CA PRO A 261 -13.20 10.02 -5.86
C PRO A 261 -12.26 9.43 -4.79
N MET A 262 -11.30 10.24 -4.31
CA MET A 262 -10.49 9.91 -3.14
C MET A 262 -11.22 10.27 -1.83
N LEU A 263 -11.76 11.48 -1.76
CA LEU A 263 -12.48 11.95 -0.58
C LEU A 263 -13.94 11.46 -0.63
N THR A 264 -14.23 10.44 0.17
CA THR A 264 -15.57 9.86 0.38
C THR A 264 -15.95 9.95 1.86
N PRO A 265 -17.21 9.77 2.25
CA PRO A 265 -17.62 9.70 3.64
C PRO A 265 -16.86 8.62 4.45
N GLY A 266 -16.57 7.48 3.81
CA GLY A 266 -15.72 6.43 4.40
C GLY A 266 -14.30 6.92 4.67
N LYS A 267 -13.69 7.63 3.71
CA LYS A 267 -12.35 8.20 3.90
C LYS A 267 -12.31 9.24 5.02
N VAL A 268 -13.37 10.02 5.18
CA VAL A 268 -13.47 10.96 6.32
C VAL A 268 -13.49 10.22 7.66
N ARG A 269 -14.22 9.09 7.77
CA ARG A 269 -14.21 8.25 8.99
C ARG A 269 -12.82 7.66 9.26
N GLU A 270 -12.10 7.19 8.24
CA GLU A 270 -10.69 6.77 8.40
C GLU A 270 -9.81 7.90 8.93
N LEU A 271 -9.95 9.11 8.35
CA LEU A 271 -9.17 10.29 8.78
C LEU A 271 -9.49 10.76 10.19
N GLN A 272 -10.66 10.40 10.73
CA GLN A 272 -11.10 10.74 12.09
C GLN A 272 -10.83 9.63 13.11
N HIS A 273 -10.39 8.47 12.68
CA HIS A 273 -10.08 7.36 13.58
C HIS A 273 -8.92 7.74 14.51
N LEU A 274 -9.04 7.40 15.80
CA LEU A 274 -8.15 7.94 16.84
C LEU A 274 -6.76 7.30 16.82
N ASP A 275 -6.67 6.05 16.38
CA ASP A 275 -5.44 5.27 16.52
C ASP A 275 -5.11 4.42 15.29
N TRP A 276 -4.19 4.93 14.49
CA TRP A 276 -3.54 4.23 13.38
C TRP A 276 -2.07 3.91 13.66
N VAL A 277 -1.70 3.73 14.92
CA VAL A 277 -0.37 3.21 15.31
C VAL A 277 -0.38 1.69 15.17
N CYS A 278 0.73 1.13 14.75
CA CYS A 278 0.90 -0.32 14.67
C CYS A 278 2.10 -0.81 15.47
N ASP A 279 2.13 -2.10 15.74
CA ASP A 279 3.27 -2.79 16.33
C ASP A 279 4.05 -3.52 15.24
N ILE A 280 5.25 -3.05 14.94
CA ILE A 280 6.14 -3.67 13.96
C ILE A 280 6.96 -4.84 14.53
N THR A 281 6.91 -5.07 15.84
CA THR A 281 7.68 -6.12 16.51
C THR A 281 7.47 -7.52 15.89
N PRO A 282 6.23 -7.95 15.57
CA PRO A 282 6.03 -9.24 14.92
C PRO A 282 6.76 -9.37 13.59
N LEU A 283 6.78 -8.29 12.78
CA LEU A 283 7.50 -8.32 11.51
C LEU A 283 9.01 -8.31 11.69
N THR A 284 9.55 -7.51 12.60
CA THR A 284 11.01 -7.47 12.85
C THR A 284 11.52 -8.80 13.41
N LEU A 285 10.71 -9.55 14.15
CA LEU A 285 11.04 -10.90 14.57
C LEU A 285 10.97 -11.91 13.41
N ALA A 286 9.99 -11.78 12.52
CA ALA A 286 9.85 -12.64 11.35
C ALA A 286 10.88 -12.33 10.26
N LEU A 287 11.31 -11.07 10.16
CA LEU A 287 12.32 -10.56 9.22
C LEU A 287 13.46 -9.86 9.97
N PRO A 288 14.37 -10.59 10.64
CA PRO A 288 15.40 -9.99 11.51
C PRO A 288 16.37 -9.04 10.81
N ASN A 289 16.47 -9.14 9.48
CA ASN A 289 17.33 -8.28 8.67
C ASN A 289 16.60 -7.02 8.17
N TRP A 290 15.33 -6.83 8.54
CA TRP A 290 14.57 -5.65 8.19
C TRP A 290 14.32 -4.77 9.42
N GLN A 291 14.56 -3.48 9.23
CA GLN A 291 14.13 -2.41 10.13
C GLN A 291 13.84 -1.18 9.28
N PRO A 292 12.82 -0.37 9.61
CA PRO A 292 12.60 0.91 8.94
C PRO A 292 13.77 1.85 9.24
N ARG A 293 14.16 2.65 8.25
CA ARG A 293 15.35 3.54 8.32
C ARG A 293 15.06 4.99 8.01
N ILE A 294 13.93 5.26 7.36
CA ILE A 294 13.60 6.59 6.84
C ILE A 294 12.44 7.16 7.64
N GLY A 295 12.75 7.97 8.64
CA GLY A 295 11.73 8.70 9.38
C GLY A 295 11.21 9.92 8.61
N LEU A 296 10.10 10.51 9.09
CA LEU A 296 9.48 11.67 8.44
C LEU A 296 10.47 12.84 8.26
N ARG A 297 11.35 13.11 9.24
CA ARG A 297 12.37 14.16 9.17
C ARG A 297 13.29 14.00 7.96
N ASP A 298 13.83 12.80 7.79
CA ASP A 298 14.78 12.50 6.72
C ASP A 298 14.10 12.61 5.35
N ALA A 299 12.89 12.11 5.25
CA ALA A 299 12.11 12.19 4.03
C ALA A 299 11.75 13.64 3.64
N LEU A 300 11.31 14.48 4.58
CA LEU A 300 11.03 15.89 4.31
C LEU A 300 12.26 16.69 3.91
N SER A 301 13.46 16.30 4.38
CA SER A 301 14.72 16.95 4.01
C SER A 301 15.19 16.64 2.60
N GLN A 302 14.78 15.50 2.03
CA GLN A 302 15.16 15.04 0.68
C GLN A 302 14.25 15.56 -0.44
N ALA A 303 13.35 16.51 -0.16
CA ALA A 303 12.34 17.07 -1.06
C ALA A 303 11.36 15.99 -1.61
N ILE A 304 10.29 15.80 -0.87
CA ILE A 304 9.09 15.09 -1.34
C ILE A 304 8.35 15.92 -2.40
#